data_d633d63024ffacff5ea06736def5f8ad
#
_entry.id   d633d63024ffacff5ea06736def5f8ad
#
_cell.length_a   1.000
_cell.length_b   1.000
_cell.length_c   1.000
_cell.angle_alpha   90.00
_cell.angle_beta   90.00
_cell.angle_gamma   90.00
#
_symmetry.space_group_name_H-M   'P 1'
#
loop_
_entity.id
_entity.type
_entity.pdbx_description
1 polymer ?
#
loop_
_entity_poly.entity_id
_entity_poly.type
_entity_poly.pdbx_seq_one_letter_code
_entity_poly.pdbx_strand_id
1 'polypeptide(L)'
;MNKPIPDEATLRKFIGPPLCHSFIHFCGMTQEEADIGVAHYRDIYLNGGIYNNSTFPYIMELLQNLKEHGAKLCVATSKPEPMAKIVLDHLKVTPFLDYMAGADLDERHSNKTELIEKGLLHCNTKPSHAVMIGDTHFDAHGAKHANTNFIGVLYGYGTRKEMEQEGATQFVENAKELQSILLPNFSYKF
;
A
#
# COMPACT_ATOMS: atom_id res chain seq x y z
N MET A 1 -15.66 20.41 -13.61
CA MET A 1 -16.64 19.34 -13.95
C MET A 1 -17.94 19.52 -13.15
N ASN A 2 -18.60 20.44 -12.87
CA ASN A 2 -19.91 20.66 -12.18
C ASN A 2 -20.51 19.44 -11.40
N LYS A 3 -19.68 18.61 -10.82
CA LYS A 3 -20.08 17.48 -9.96
C LYS A 3 -20.06 17.92 -8.49
N PRO A 4 -20.96 17.42 -7.65
CA PRO A 4 -20.92 17.71 -6.23
C PRO A 4 -19.60 17.19 -5.62
N ILE A 5 -19.05 17.94 -4.69
CA ILE A 5 -17.88 17.51 -3.93
C ILE A 5 -18.35 16.43 -2.94
N PRO A 6 -17.76 15.22 -2.96
CA PRO A 6 -18.09 14.19 -1.99
C PRO A 6 -17.79 14.63 -0.55
N ASP A 7 -18.52 14.09 0.41
CA ASP A 7 -18.22 14.29 1.82
C ASP A 7 -16.91 13.58 2.23
N GLU A 8 -16.38 13.90 3.41
CA GLU A 8 -15.12 13.35 3.90
C GLU A 8 -15.16 11.81 4.01
N ALA A 9 -16.28 11.24 4.44
CA ALA A 9 -16.43 9.78 4.56
C ALA A 9 -16.34 9.09 3.19
N THR A 10 -16.89 9.71 2.15
CA THR A 10 -16.77 9.23 0.78
C THR A 10 -15.36 9.43 0.23
N LEU A 11 -14.72 10.59 0.50
CA LEU A 11 -13.33 10.83 0.07
C LEU A 11 -12.34 9.84 0.68
N ARG A 12 -12.56 9.40 1.92
CA ARG A 12 -11.74 8.36 2.55
C ARG A 12 -11.76 7.03 1.80
N LYS A 13 -12.85 6.69 1.11
CA LYS A 13 -12.96 5.48 0.28
C LYS A 13 -12.10 5.51 -0.98
N PHE A 14 -11.56 6.67 -1.35
CA PHE A 14 -10.61 6.80 -2.46
C PHE A 14 -9.20 6.27 -2.11
N ILE A 15 -8.94 6.00 -0.83
CA ILE A 15 -7.64 5.50 -0.38
C ILE A 15 -7.64 3.98 -0.50
N GLY A 16 -6.78 3.45 -1.36
CA GLY A 16 -6.63 2.02 -1.62
C GLY A 16 -7.03 1.58 -3.03
N PRO A 17 -8.27 1.81 -3.49
CA PRO A 17 -8.67 1.43 -4.84
C PRO A 17 -8.06 2.33 -5.93
N PRO A 18 -8.03 1.84 -7.20
CA PRO A 18 -7.69 2.67 -8.34
C PRO A 18 -8.57 3.93 -8.41
N LEU A 19 -7.98 5.06 -8.79
CA LEU A 19 -8.67 6.36 -8.75
C LEU A 19 -9.86 6.42 -9.72
N CYS A 20 -9.72 5.84 -10.92
CA CYS A 20 -10.80 5.73 -11.89
C CYS A 20 -12.00 4.96 -11.32
N HIS A 21 -11.74 3.81 -10.67
CA HIS A 21 -12.76 3.02 -9.96
C HIS A 21 -13.49 3.87 -8.91
N SER A 22 -12.75 4.63 -8.12
CA SER A 22 -13.32 5.49 -7.09
C SER A 22 -14.23 6.58 -7.65
N PHE A 23 -13.85 7.24 -8.73
CA PHE A 23 -14.70 8.23 -9.39
C PHE A 23 -16.00 7.64 -9.94
N ILE A 24 -15.93 6.44 -10.54
CA ILE A 24 -17.12 5.77 -11.06
C ILE A 24 -18.05 5.35 -9.91
N HIS A 25 -17.53 4.63 -8.93
CA HIS A 25 -18.36 3.99 -7.91
C HIS A 25 -18.81 4.93 -6.78
N PHE A 26 -18.01 5.93 -6.43
CA PHE A 26 -18.35 6.83 -5.31
C PHE A 26 -18.88 8.18 -5.74
N CYS A 27 -18.61 8.59 -7.00
CA CYS A 27 -19.09 9.87 -7.54
C CYS A 27 -20.10 9.70 -8.68
N GLY A 28 -20.44 8.47 -9.08
CA GLY A 28 -21.39 8.20 -10.15
C GLY A 28 -20.95 8.75 -11.51
N MET A 29 -19.63 8.79 -11.77
CA MET A 29 -19.10 9.26 -13.04
C MET A 29 -19.15 8.17 -14.10
N THR A 30 -19.31 8.56 -15.37
CA THR A 30 -19.07 7.67 -16.51
C THR A 30 -17.58 7.39 -16.63
N GLN A 31 -17.19 6.40 -17.43
CA GLN A 31 -15.76 6.11 -17.69
C GLN A 31 -15.03 7.35 -18.25
N GLU A 32 -15.63 8.04 -19.22
CA GLU A 32 -15.05 9.25 -19.83
C GLU A 32 -14.87 10.39 -18.81
N GLU A 33 -15.88 10.62 -17.95
CA GLU A 33 -15.79 11.60 -16.87
C GLU A 33 -14.71 11.24 -15.85
N ALA A 34 -14.60 9.96 -15.51
CA ALA A 34 -13.57 9.47 -14.58
C ALA A 34 -12.17 9.63 -15.16
N ASP A 35 -11.96 9.32 -16.45
CA ASP A 35 -10.67 9.51 -17.12
C ASP A 35 -10.23 10.99 -17.11
N ILE A 36 -11.16 11.92 -17.34
CA ILE A 36 -10.90 13.38 -17.21
C ILE A 36 -10.58 13.73 -15.75
N GLY A 37 -11.36 13.19 -14.80
CA GLY A 37 -11.13 13.41 -13.36
C GLY A 37 -9.76 12.93 -12.90
N VAL A 38 -9.34 11.76 -13.36
CA VAL A 38 -8.01 11.19 -13.09
C VAL A 38 -6.90 12.10 -13.65
N ALA A 39 -7.06 12.62 -14.88
CA ALA A 39 -6.08 13.52 -15.48
C ALA A 39 -5.92 14.81 -14.67
N HIS A 40 -7.02 15.44 -14.25
CA HIS A 40 -7.00 16.64 -13.40
C HIS A 40 -6.41 16.36 -12.02
N TYR A 41 -6.77 15.24 -11.39
CA TYR A 41 -6.19 14.85 -10.11
C TYR A 41 -4.67 14.69 -10.21
N ARG A 42 -4.21 13.98 -11.25
CA ARG A 42 -2.78 13.73 -11.46
C ARG A 42 -1.99 15.01 -11.67
N ASP A 43 -2.54 15.95 -12.43
CA ASP A 43 -1.91 17.26 -12.63
C ASP A 43 -1.70 17.98 -11.30
N ILE A 44 -2.76 18.12 -10.49
CA ILE A 44 -2.68 18.77 -9.17
C ILE A 44 -1.74 17.99 -8.23
N TYR A 45 -1.85 16.65 -8.23
CA TYR A 45 -1.06 15.79 -7.35
C TYR A 45 0.44 15.90 -7.65
N LEU A 46 0.83 15.84 -8.93
CA LEU A 46 2.23 15.95 -9.35
C LEU A 46 2.80 17.35 -9.14
N ASN A 47 1.97 18.39 -9.18
CA ASN A 47 2.37 19.78 -8.95
C ASN A 47 2.49 20.18 -7.45
N GLY A 48 2.70 19.21 -6.56
CA GLY A 48 3.02 19.47 -5.15
C GLY A 48 2.39 18.50 -4.17
N GLY A 49 1.17 18.03 -4.42
CA GLY A 49 0.47 17.09 -3.54
C GLY A 49 1.24 15.80 -3.26
N ILE A 50 2.03 15.35 -4.24
CA ILE A 50 2.84 14.13 -4.16
C ILE A 50 3.89 14.17 -3.04
N TYR A 51 4.28 15.34 -2.59
CA TYR A 51 5.25 15.55 -1.49
C TYR A 51 4.59 15.82 -0.14
N ASN A 52 3.26 15.97 -0.10
CA ASN A 52 2.53 16.22 1.14
C ASN A 52 2.22 14.91 1.87
N ASN A 53 3.25 14.24 2.33
CA ASN A 53 3.16 12.97 3.06
C ASN A 53 4.35 12.79 4.00
N SER A 54 4.22 11.86 4.93
CA SER A 54 5.28 11.46 5.86
C SER A 54 5.14 9.97 6.19
N THR A 55 6.20 9.36 6.68
CA THR A 55 6.15 8.01 7.22
C THR A 55 5.40 8.00 8.56
N PHE A 56 4.71 6.90 8.85
CA PHE A 56 4.24 6.66 10.22
C PHE A 56 5.42 6.56 11.19
N PRO A 57 5.21 6.86 12.47
CA PRO A 57 6.28 6.76 13.48
C PRO A 57 6.96 5.38 13.47
N TYR A 58 8.27 5.36 13.65
CA TYR A 58 9.13 4.16 13.70
C TYR A 58 9.26 3.34 12.41
N ILE A 59 8.66 3.73 11.30
CA ILE A 59 8.77 2.96 10.04
C ILE A 59 10.22 2.93 9.55
N MET A 60 10.94 4.04 9.56
CA MET A 60 12.32 4.08 9.08
C MET A 60 13.25 3.19 9.91
N GLU A 61 13.07 3.18 11.24
CA GLU A 61 13.80 2.31 12.15
C GLU A 61 13.48 0.83 11.91
N LEU A 62 12.19 0.51 11.73
CA LEU A 62 11.75 -0.85 11.37
C LEU A 62 12.41 -1.34 10.08
N LEU A 63 12.39 -0.53 9.01
CA LEU A 63 12.99 -0.89 7.73
C LEU A 63 14.49 -1.16 7.86
N GLN A 64 15.20 -0.30 8.59
CA GLN A 64 16.63 -0.49 8.87
C GLN A 64 16.89 -1.80 9.61
N ASN A 65 16.16 -2.04 10.70
CA ASN A 65 16.31 -3.25 11.50
C ASN A 65 16.03 -4.52 10.70
N LEU A 66 15.01 -4.52 9.87
CA LEU A 66 14.69 -5.64 8.99
C LEU A 66 15.83 -5.92 8.00
N LYS A 67 16.38 -4.86 7.37
CA LYS A 67 17.53 -5.02 6.45
C LYS A 67 18.77 -5.56 7.15
N GLU A 68 19.09 -5.05 8.34
CA GLU A 68 20.21 -5.53 9.15
C GLU A 68 20.08 -7.01 9.52
N HIS A 69 18.85 -7.53 9.61
CA HIS A 69 18.56 -8.94 9.86
C HIS A 69 18.38 -9.77 8.58
N GLY A 70 18.72 -9.21 7.43
CA GLY A 70 18.74 -9.92 6.15
C GLY A 70 17.37 -10.09 5.47
N ALA A 71 16.34 -9.35 5.90
CA ALA A 71 15.05 -9.39 5.25
C ALA A 71 15.10 -8.77 3.85
N LYS A 72 14.38 -9.38 2.92
CA LYS A 72 14.06 -8.80 1.61
C LYS A 72 12.83 -7.91 1.74
N LEU A 73 12.93 -6.66 1.32
CA LEU A 73 11.86 -5.67 1.44
C LEU A 73 11.31 -5.28 0.07
N CYS A 74 10.03 -5.50 -0.14
CA CYS A 74 9.34 -5.19 -1.38
C CYS A 74 8.13 -4.30 -1.11
N VAL A 75 7.85 -3.38 -2.03
CA VAL A 75 6.59 -2.63 -2.06
C VAL A 75 5.68 -3.24 -3.12
N ALA A 76 4.41 -3.47 -2.76
CA ALA A 76 3.34 -3.85 -3.66
C ALA A 76 2.18 -2.84 -3.50
N THR A 77 2.09 -1.87 -4.41
CA THR A 77 1.16 -0.73 -4.27
C THR A 77 0.24 -0.55 -5.47
N SER A 78 -1.03 -0.25 -5.21
CA SER A 78 -1.99 0.15 -6.25
C SER A 78 -1.72 1.56 -6.81
N LYS A 79 -0.79 2.31 -6.21
CA LYS A 79 -0.33 3.58 -6.78
C LYS A 79 0.47 3.31 -8.07
N PRO A 80 0.28 4.09 -9.16
CA PRO A 80 1.10 3.97 -10.36
C PRO A 80 2.60 4.03 -10.04
N GLU A 81 3.36 3.08 -10.58
CA GLU A 81 4.77 2.86 -10.22
C GLU A 81 5.65 4.12 -10.30
N PRO A 82 5.56 4.98 -11.34
CA PRO A 82 6.35 6.22 -11.38
C PRO A 82 6.03 7.18 -10.23
N MET A 83 4.75 7.25 -9.82
CA MET A 83 4.33 8.10 -8.70
C MET A 83 4.76 7.50 -7.36
N ALA A 84 4.65 6.16 -7.21
CA ALA A 84 5.13 5.46 -6.03
C ALA A 84 6.63 5.69 -5.82
N LYS A 85 7.41 5.62 -6.90
CA LYS A 85 8.85 5.88 -6.85
C LYS A 85 9.16 7.28 -6.33
N ILE A 86 8.49 8.32 -6.84
CA ILE A 86 8.69 9.71 -6.38
C ILE A 86 8.42 9.82 -4.86
N VAL A 87 7.32 9.23 -4.38
CA VAL A 87 6.97 9.26 -2.94
C VAL A 87 8.02 8.53 -2.11
N LEU A 88 8.44 7.33 -2.51
CA LEU A 88 9.42 6.53 -1.77
C LEU A 88 10.80 7.17 -1.75
N ASP A 89 11.20 7.82 -2.83
CA ASP A 89 12.45 8.60 -2.90
C ASP A 89 12.37 9.84 -1.98
N HIS A 90 11.25 10.57 -2.00
CA HIS A 90 11.01 11.71 -1.13
C HIS A 90 11.08 11.32 0.35
N LEU A 91 10.45 10.19 0.72
CA LEU A 91 10.44 9.65 2.07
C LEU A 91 11.74 8.92 2.44
N LYS A 92 12.72 8.82 1.53
CA LYS A 92 14.00 8.11 1.72
C LYS A 92 13.82 6.62 2.05
N VAL A 93 12.77 6.01 1.57
CA VAL A 93 12.45 4.58 1.75
C VAL A 93 13.15 3.72 0.70
N THR A 94 13.33 4.22 -0.51
CA THR A 94 13.93 3.49 -1.65
C THR A 94 15.23 2.76 -1.32
N PRO A 95 16.20 3.31 -0.53
CA PRO A 95 17.43 2.60 -0.22
C PRO A 95 17.27 1.29 0.57
N PHE A 96 16.12 1.08 1.21
CA PHE A 96 15.82 -0.15 1.96
C PHE A 96 15.18 -1.22 1.09
N LEU A 97 14.67 -0.87 -0.10
CA LEU A 97 13.89 -1.77 -0.92
C LEU A 97 14.76 -2.62 -1.84
N ASP A 98 14.45 -3.91 -1.90
CA ASP A 98 14.99 -4.83 -2.91
C ASP A 98 14.17 -4.77 -4.19
N TYR A 99 12.86 -4.47 -4.10
CA TYR A 99 11.97 -4.37 -5.25
C TYR A 99 10.75 -3.48 -4.98
N MET A 100 10.21 -2.92 -6.04
CA MET A 100 8.94 -2.19 -6.01
C MET A 100 8.07 -2.64 -7.18
N ALA A 101 6.83 -3.03 -6.90
CA ALA A 101 5.77 -3.27 -7.86
C ALA A 101 4.65 -2.26 -7.63
N GLY A 102 4.49 -1.36 -8.57
CA GLY A 102 3.38 -0.42 -8.64
C GLY A 102 2.38 -0.81 -9.73
N ALA A 103 1.19 -0.21 -9.68
CA ALA A 103 0.22 -0.36 -10.74
C ALA A 103 0.71 0.30 -12.04
N ASP A 104 0.13 -0.12 -13.16
CA ASP A 104 0.33 0.56 -14.44
C ASP A 104 -0.31 1.96 -14.41
N LEU A 105 0.12 2.85 -15.30
CA LEU A 105 -0.40 4.22 -15.34
C LEU A 105 -1.90 4.30 -15.64
N ASP A 106 -2.45 3.35 -16.38
CA ASP A 106 -3.87 3.27 -16.68
C ASP A 106 -4.69 2.59 -15.56
N GLU A 107 -4.02 2.00 -14.56
CA GLU A 107 -4.59 1.34 -13.37
C GLU A 107 -5.57 0.19 -13.69
N ARG A 108 -5.63 -0.27 -14.97
CA ARG A 108 -6.66 -1.21 -15.44
C ARG A 108 -6.32 -2.67 -15.22
N HIS A 109 -5.03 -2.98 -15.13
CA HIS A 109 -4.52 -4.36 -15.20
C HIS A 109 -3.69 -4.80 -14.00
N SER A 110 -3.59 -4.00 -12.96
CA SER A 110 -2.78 -4.34 -11.79
C SER A 110 -3.67 -4.59 -10.58
N ASN A 111 -3.80 -5.84 -10.19
CA ASN A 111 -4.39 -6.19 -8.90
C ASN A 111 -3.30 -6.46 -7.84
N LYS A 112 -3.67 -6.39 -6.58
CA LYS A 112 -2.72 -6.53 -5.47
C LYS A 112 -2.02 -7.89 -5.47
N THR A 113 -2.69 -8.96 -5.86
CA THR A 113 -2.13 -10.31 -5.96
C THR A 113 -0.96 -10.35 -6.92
N GLU A 114 -1.13 -9.84 -8.15
CA GLU A 114 -0.06 -9.80 -9.16
C GLU A 114 1.13 -8.96 -8.71
N LEU A 115 0.89 -7.85 -8.00
CA LEU A 115 1.97 -7.00 -7.47
C LEU A 115 2.78 -7.73 -6.39
N ILE A 116 2.12 -8.51 -5.52
CA ILE A 116 2.79 -9.36 -4.54
C ILE A 116 3.59 -10.45 -5.24
N GLU A 117 3.02 -11.14 -6.24
CA GLU A 117 3.67 -12.19 -7.00
C GLU A 117 4.93 -11.68 -7.73
N LYS A 118 4.89 -10.47 -8.32
CA LYS A 118 6.08 -9.82 -8.89
C LYS A 118 7.19 -9.65 -7.85
N GLY A 119 6.86 -9.25 -6.62
CA GLY A 119 7.82 -9.15 -5.51
C GLY A 119 8.41 -10.50 -5.11
N LEU A 120 7.58 -11.53 -4.99
CA LEU A 120 8.01 -12.89 -4.69
C LEU A 120 8.98 -13.43 -5.74
N LEU A 121 8.63 -13.25 -7.01
CA LEU A 121 9.46 -13.67 -8.13
C LEU A 121 10.81 -12.95 -8.14
N HIS A 122 10.82 -11.62 -7.99
CA HIS A 122 12.05 -10.83 -7.95
C HIS A 122 12.98 -11.27 -6.82
N CYS A 123 12.42 -11.51 -5.64
CA CYS A 123 13.17 -11.96 -4.47
C CYS A 123 13.53 -13.46 -4.48
N ASN A 124 13.06 -14.21 -5.49
CA ASN A 124 13.18 -15.66 -5.56
C ASN A 124 12.72 -16.33 -4.26
N THR A 125 11.54 -15.95 -3.77
CA THR A 125 11.00 -16.34 -2.46
C THR A 125 9.68 -17.07 -2.63
N LYS A 126 9.47 -18.16 -1.85
CA LYS A 126 8.21 -18.88 -1.82
C LYS A 126 7.16 -18.06 -1.04
N PRO A 127 5.87 -18.11 -1.44
CA PRO A 127 4.79 -17.40 -0.71
C PRO A 127 4.78 -17.67 0.80
N SER A 128 4.99 -18.93 1.21
CA SER A 128 5.02 -19.31 2.63
C SER A 128 6.14 -18.68 3.46
N HIS A 129 7.17 -18.12 2.81
CA HIS A 129 8.30 -17.43 3.45
C HIS A 129 8.18 -15.91 3.36
N ALA A 130 7.05 -15.42 2.90
CA ALA A 130 6.75 -13.99 2.79
C ALA A 130 5.55 -13.62 3.67
N VAL A 131 5.53 -12.38 4.09
CA VAL A 131 4.40 -11.76 4.77
C VAL A 131 4.05 -10.46 4.07
N MET A 132 2.80 -10.30 3.67
CA MET A 132 2.24 -9.03 3.23
C MET A 132 1.84 -8.23 4.47
N ILE A 133 2.27 -6.99 4.53
CA ILE A 133 1.91 -6.03 5.58
C ILE A 133 1.06 -4.97 4.89
N GLY A 134 -0.16 -4.77 5.36
CA GLY A 134 -1.07 -3.83 4.75
C GLY A 134 -2.17 -3.36 5.70
N ASP A 135 -2.86 -2.30 5.31
CA ASP A 135 -3.85 -1.63 6.13
C ASP A 135 -5.28 -1.75 5.60
N THR A 136 -5.48 -2.38 4.43
CA THR A 136 -6.78 -2.47 3.80
C THR A 136 -7.18 -3.92 3.48
N HIS A 137 -8.49 -4.11 3.21
CA HIS A 137 -9.00 -5.40 2.71
C HIS A 137 -8.38 -5.80 1.35
N PHE A 138 -7.98 -4.83 0.52
CA PHE A 138 -7.28 -5.12 -0.74
C PHE A 138 -5.93 -5.82 -0.51
N ASP A 139 -5.22 -5.44 0.55
CA ASP A 139 -3.95 -6.05 0.93
C ASP A 139 -4.15 -7.46 1.46
N ALA A 140 -5.16 -7.64 2.34
CA ALA A 140 -5.53 -8.94 2.89
C ALA A 140 -6.01 -9.89 1.77
N HIS A 141 -6.86 -9.40 0.86
CA HIS A 141 -7.32 -10.15 -0.31
C HIS A 141 -6.14 -10.57 -1.21
N GLY A 142 -5.25 -9.62 -1.53
CA GLY A 142 -4.06 -9.90 -2.34
C GLY A 142 -3.14 -10.94 -1.71
N ALA A 143 -2.89 -10.83 -0.41
CA ALA A 143 -2.07 -11.79 0.34
C ALA A 143 -2.67 -13.20 0.31
N LYS A 144 -3.98 -13.31 0.55
CA LYS A 144 -4.72 -14.57 0.50
C LYS A 144 -4.59 -15.27 -0.86
N HIS A 145 -4.75 -14.53 -1.96
CA HIS A 145 -4.69 -15.10 -3.31
C HIS A 145 -3.26 -15.37 -3.78
N ALA A 146 -2.27 -14.60 -3.29
CA ALA A 146 -0.86 -14.88 -3.49
C ALA A 146 -0.32 -15.98 -2.55
N ASN A 147 -1.15 -16.52 -1.64
CA ASN A 147 -0.79 -17.52 -0.64
C ASN A 147 0.36 -17.08 0.29
N THR A 148 0.49 -15.78 0.57
CA THR A 148 1.42 -15.26 1.56
C THR A 148 0.76 -15.14 2.94
N ASN A 149 1.56 -15.06 4.00
CA ASN A 149 1.06 -14.61 5.29
C ASN A 149 0.61 -13.15 5.20
N PHE A 150 -0.24 -12.71 6.14
CA PHE A 150 -0.71 -11.33 6.21
C PHE A 150 -0.68 -10.82 7.66
N ILE A 151 -0.23 -9.57 7.83
CA ILE A 151 -0.36 -8.81 9.08
C ILE A 151 -1.06 -7.50 8.76
N GLY A 152 -2.23 -7.31 9.33
CA GLY A 152 -2.98 -6.06 9.24
C GLY A 152 -2.42 -4.99 10.17
N VAL A 153 -2.17 -3.79 9.66
CA VAL A 153 -1.75 -2.65 10.46
C VAL A 153 -2.95 -1.72 10.70
N LEU A 154 -3.25 -1.42 11.97
CA LEU A 154 -4.45 -0.67 12.37
C LEU A 154 -4.22 0.86 12.44
N TYR A 155 -3.00 1.30 12.19
CA TYR A 155 -2.65 2.72 12.10
C TYR A 155 -2.79 3.32 10.69
N GLY A 156 -3.29 2.52 9.73
CA GLY A 156 -3.57 2.96 8.37
C GLY A 156 -5.01 3.46 8.17
N TYR A 157 -5.58 3.22 7.01
CA TYR A 157 -6.87 3.78 6.58
C TYR A 157 -8.02 2.78 6.58
N GLY A 158 -7.74 1.48 6.45
CA GLY A 158 -8.74 0.42 6.49
C GLY A 158 -9.13 0.04 7.90
N THR A 159 -10.11 -0.85 8.02
CA THR A 159 -10.61 -1.32 9.30
C THR A 159 -10.24 -2.79 9.54
N ARG A 160 -10.06 -3.17 10.80
CA ARG A 160 -9.86 -4.57 11.20
C ARG A 160 -10.98 -5.46 10.62
N LYS A 161 -12.24 -5.03 10.73
CA LYS A 161 -13.40 -5.81 10.28
C LYS A 161 -13.36 -6.15 8.78
N GLU A 162 -12.97 -5.18 7.95
CA GLU A 162 -12.85 -5.41 6.50
C GLU A 162 -11.73 -6.40 6.17
N MET A 163 -10.59 -6.30 6.85
CA MET A 163 -9.49 -7.25 6.67
C MET A 163 -9.84 -8.65 7.20
N GLU A 164 -10.57 -8.76 8.33
CA GLU A 164 -11.07 -10.03 8.86
C GLU A 164 -12.03 -10.74 7.90
N GLN A 165 -12.84 -10.02 7.14
CA GLN A 165 -13.72 -10.59 6.11
C GLN A 165 -12.92 -11.26 4.99
N GLU A 166 -11.69 -10.82 4.71
CA GLU A 166 -10.75 -11.47 3.79
C GLU A 166 -9.95 -12.61 4.42
N GLY A 167 -10.12 -12.85 5.71
CA GLY A 167 -9.48 -13.94 6.46
C GLY A 167 -8.24 -13.52 7.25
N ALA A 168 -7.98 -12.22 7.41
CA ALA A 168 -6.89 -11.75 8.26
C ALA A 168 -7.14 -12.10 9.73
N THR A 169 -6.10 -12.59 10.41
CA THR A 169 -6.18 -13.01 11.81
C THR A 169 -5.15 -12.33 12.71
N GLN A 170 -4.13 -11.70 12.12
CA GLN A 170 -3.05 -11.06 12.84
C GLN A 170 -3.02 -9.56 12.58
N PHE A 171 -2.98 -8.77 13.65
CA PHE A 171 -3.04 -7.31 13.60
C PHE A 171 -2.07 -6.67 14.58
N VAL A 172 -1.63 -5.45 14.26
CA VAL A 172 -0.77 -4.62 15.11
C VAL A 172 -1.25 -3.17 15.11
N GLU A 173 -1.07 -2.51 16.25
CA GLU A 173 -1.49 -1.12 16.46
C GLU A 173 -0.42 -0.09 16.04
N ASN A 174 0.84 -0.51 15.89
CA ASN A 174 1.97 0.36 15.55
C ASN A 174 3.16 -0.41 15.00
N ALA A 175 4.14 0.32 14.46
CA ALA A 175 5.32 -0.28 13.85
C ALA A 175 6.27 -0.97 14.87
N LYS A 176 6.21 -0.62 16.16
CA LYS A 176 7.01 -1.33 17.20
C LYS A 176 6.47 -2.73 17.45
N GLU A 177 5.14 -2.88 17.52
CA GLU A 177 4.51 -4.19 17.63
C GLU A 177 4.81 -5.04 16.39
N LEU A 178 4.73 -4.43 15.19
CA LEU A 178 5.09 -5.10 13.95
C LEU A 178 6.53 -5.62 13.99
N GLN A 179 7.47 -4.80 14.44
CA GLN A 179 8.87 -5.23 14.60
C GLN A 179 9.00 -6.40 15.57
N SER A 180 8.31 -6.38 16.70
CA SER A 180 8.37 -7.46 17.70
C SER A 180 7.87 -8.79 17.16
N ILE A 181 6.94 -8.78 16.20
CA ILE A 181 6.45 -9.99 15.53
C ILE A 181 7.45 -10.47 14.48
N LEU A 182 7.98 -9.54 13.67
CA LEU A 182 8.87 -9.88 12.56
C LEU A 182 10.29 -10.25 13.04
N LEU A 183 10.72 -9.68 14.16
CA LEU A 183 12.04 -9.89 14.76
C LEU A 183 11.88 -10.28 16.25
N PRO A 184 11.38 -11.47 16.57
CA PRO A 184 11.02 -11.85 17.93
C PRO A 184 12.19 -11.88 18.93
N ASN A 185 13.43 -11.97 18.45
CA ASN A 185 14.65 -11.92 19.27
C ASN A 185 15.32 -10.54 19.30
N PHE A 186 14.66 -9.53 18.76
CA PHE A 186 15.19 -8.18 18.71
C PHE A 186 14.97 -7.49 20.07
N SER A 187 16.06 -7.16 20.75
CA SER A 187 16.03 -6.30 21.96
C SER A 187 16.40 -4.88 21.56
N TYR A 188 15.53 -3.91 21.89
CA TYR A 188 15.88 -2.50 21.73
C TYR A 188 17.15 -2.22 22.54
N LYS A 189 18.25 -1.84 21.89
CA LYS A 189 19.40 -1.27 22.57
C LYS A 189 19.03 0.18 22.89
N PHE A 190 18.79 0.46 24.17
CA PHE A 190 18.62 1.82 24.70
C PHE A 190 19.99 2.51 24.81
#